data_b4b760b6bbff3f07746c2ec7a2b0200e
#
_entry.id   b4b760b6bbff3f07746c2ec7a2b0200e
#
_cell.length_a   1.000
_cell.length_b   1.000
_cell.length_c   1.000
_cell.angle_alpha   90.00
_cell.angle_beta   90.00
_cell.angle_gamma   90.00
#
_symmetry.space_group_name_H-M   'P 1'
#
loop_
_entity.id
_entity.type
_entity.pdbx_description
1 polymer ?
#
loop_
_entity_poly.entity_id
_entity_poly.type
_entity_poly.pdbx_seq_one_letter_code
_entity_poly.pdbx_strand_id
1 'polypeptide(L)'
;SNNERNPVLIEAGETRYWVRRVPPLTQDNQNLLADMRRELPGFLFFLFHRELSTREESRMWFAPRLLATEALRRIIHYNRSKAEAEIIAIIRDIMDAEGLEQYRFDISDMVNMLEIRGIRSDHPSVRRILTENWRLLPAPPTYYTRYAITYNGEVIRQESKTARVYTVTR
;
A
#
# COMPACT_ATOMS: atom_id res chain seq x y z
N SER A 1 20.12 10.33 -1.52
CA SER A 1 20.15 9.20 -0.57
C SER A 1 19.76 9.68 0.82
N ASN A 2 19.13 8.84 1.60
CA ASN A 2 18.70 9.13 2.95
C ASN A 2 18.83 7.88 3.81
N ASN A 3 19.29 8.05 5.06
CA ASN A 3 19.45 6.97 6.03
C ASN A 3 18.19 6.76 6.90
N GLU A 4 17.15 7.58 6.73
CA GLU A 4 15.90 7.47 7.45
C GLU A 4 15.06 6.28 6.97
N ARG A 5 14.26 5.71 7.87
CA ARG A 5 13.35 4.60 7.53
C ARG A 5 12.24 5.03 6.57
N ASN A 6 11.79 6.28 6.66
CA ASN A 6 10.73 6.89 5.83
C ASN A 6 11.19 8.23 5.26
N PRO A 7 12.07 8.23 4.26
CA PRO A 7 12.68 9.45 3.74
C PRO A 7 11.70 10.36 2.98
N VAL A 8 10.61 9.81 2.47
CA VAL A 8 9.65 10.51 1.61
C VAL A 8 8.24 9.97 1.85
N LEU A 9 7.25 10.86 1.85
CA LEU A 9 5.85 10.48 1.83
C LEU A 9 5.49 9.98 0.42
N ILE A 10 5.23 8.69 0.29
CA ILE A 10 4.85 8.06 -0.99
C ILE A 10 3.47 7.44 -0.83
N GLU A 11 2.54 7.84 -1.68
CA GLU A 11 1.17 7.32 -1.71
C GLU A 11 1.06 6.03 -2.54
N ALA A 12 -0.01 5.28 -2.30
CA ALA A 12 -0.30 4.08 -3.09
C ALA A 12 -0.52 4.44 -4.57
N GLY A 13 0.11 3.69 -5.47
CA GLY A 13 0.01 3.93 -6.92
C GLY A 13 0.97 4.98 -7.48
N GLU A 14 1.85 5.55 -6.65
CA GLU A 14 2.88 6.47 -7.10
C GLU A 14 3.95 5.73 -7.93
N THR A 15 4.20 6.19 -9.15
CA THR A 15 5.13 5.56 -10.11
C THR A 15 6.41 6.38 -10.35
N ARG A 16 6.54 7.55 -9.74
CA ARG A 16 7.71 8.42 -9.91
C ARG A 16 8.92 7.98 -9.09
N TYR A 17 8.73 7.09 -8.12
CA TYR A 17 9.79 6.66 -7.21
C TYR A 17 10.25 5.24 -7.50
N TRP A 18 11.54 5.10 -7.72
CA TRP A 18 12.23 3.81 -7.71
C TRP A 18 13.07 3.72 -6.45
N VAL A 19 12.60 2.97 -5.47
CA VAL A 19 13.23 2.86 -4.15
C VAL A 19 14.06 1.60 -4.07
N ARG A 20 15.33 1.76 -3.72
CA ARG A 20 16.25 0.65 -3.47
C ARG A 20 16.89 0.80 -2.09
N ARG A 21 16.97 -0.28 -1.36
CA ARG A 21 17.74 -0.34 -0.14
C ARG A 21 19.17 -0.76 -0.48
N VAL A 22 20.13 0.09 -0.17
CA VAL A 22 21.55 -0.23 -0.28
C VAL A 22 22.01 -0.71 1.08
N PRO A 23 22.55 -1.93 1.21
CA PRO A 23 23.11 -2.39 2.47
C PRO A 23 24.33 -1.52 2.86
N PRO A 24 24.60 -1.32 4.16
CA PRO A 24 25.81 -0.66 4.60
C PRO A 24 27.03 -1.48 4.16
N LEU A 25 28.15 -0.80 3.96
CA LEU A 25 29.41 -1.48 3.75
C LEU A 25 29.76 -2.34 4.96
N THR A 26 30.17 -3.57 4.72
CA THR A 26 30.53 -4.52 5.78
C THR A 26 31.89 -4.18 6.42
N GLN A 27 32.74 -3.49 5.66
CA GLN A 27 34.05 -3.01 6.11
C GLN A 27 34.27 -1.60 5.59
N ASP A 28 34.94 -0.78 6.41
CA ASP A 28 35.37 0.54 5.97
C ASP A 28 36.55 0.40 5.00
N ASN A 29 36.44 1.03 3.83
CA ASN A 29 37.52 1.06 2.82
C ASN A 29 38.06 2.48 2.71
N GLN A 30 39.20 2.74 3.33
CA GLN A 30 39.86 4.04 3.29
C GLN A 30 40.29 4.45 1.85
N ASN A 31 40.43 3.49 0.94
CA ASN A 31 40.82 3.73 -0.46
C ASN A 31 39.62 3.72 -1.41
N LEU A 32 38.36 3.68 -0.91
CA LEU A 32 37.15 3.54 -1.72
C LEU A 32 37.12 4.51 -2.90
N LEU A 33 37.44 5.78 -2.69
CA LEU A 33 37.43 6.78 -3.77
C LEU A 33 38.47 6.51 -4.83
N ALA A 34 39.67 6.06 -4.44
CA ALA A 34 40.76 5.70 -5.40
C ALA A 34 40.38 4.46 -6.22
N ASP A 35 39.80 3.47 -5.56
CA ASP A 35 39.31 2.25 -6.20
C ASP A 35 38.19 2.55 -7.19
N MET A 36 37.19 3.34 -6.80
CA MET A 36 36.11 3.78 -7.69
C MET A 36 36.66 4.54 -8.93
N ARG A 37 37.62 5.43 -8.74
CA ARG A 37 38.25 6.15 -9.87
C ARG A 37 38.96 5.21 -10.82
N ARG A 38 39.63 4.17 -10.32
CA ARG A 38 40.28 3.17 -11.12
C ARG A 38 39.31 2.31 -11.93
N GLU A 39 38.16 2.01 -11.36
CA GLU A 39 37.11 1.20 -12.00
C GLU A 39 36.21 2.00 -12.96
N LEU A 40 36.20 3.33 -12.85
CA LEU A 40 35.30 4.20 -13.62
C LEU A 40 35.38 3.96 -15.16
N PRO A 41 36.58 3.80 -15.80
CA PRO A 41 36.62 3.53 -17.25
C PRO A 41 35.92 2.23 -17.64
N GLY A 42 36.11 1.15 -16.85
CA GLY A 42 35.43 -0.12 -17.07
C GLY A 42 33.90 -0.03 -16.87
N PHE A 43 33.46 0.70 -15.88
CA PHE A 43 32.03 0.97 -15.64
C PHE A 43 31.41 1.78 -16.79
N LEU A 44 32.08 2.80 -17.29
CA LEU A 44 31.62 3.57 -18.44
C LEU A 44 31.55 2.70 -19.71
N PHE A 45 32.56 1.90 -19.94
CA PHE A 45 32.57 0.94 -21.06
C PHE A 45 31.33 0.01 -20.97
N PHE A 46 31.06 -0.55 -19.80
CA PHE A 46 29.89 -1.38 -19.57
C PHE A 46 28.61 -0.63 -19.88
N LEU A 47 28.44 0.62 -19.41
CA LEU A 47 27.23 1.42 -19.65
C LEU A 47 27.02 1.71 -21.14
N PHE A 48 28.08 2.06 -21.88
CA PHE A 48 27.99 2.38 -23.30
C PHE A 48 27.67 1.18 -24.19
N HIS A 49 28.00 -0.03 -23.75
CA HIS A 49 27.77 -1.26 -24.51
C HIS A 49 26.57 -2.06 -24.00
N ARG A 50 25.90 -1.56 -22.95
CA ARG A 50 24.75 -2.27 -22.39
C ARG A 50 23.51 -2.03 -23.23
N GLU A 51 22.92 -3.10 -23.72
CA GLU A 51 21.57 -3.06 -24.27
C GLU A 51 20.53 -3.05 -23.15
N LEU A 52 19.53 -2.18 -23.25
CA LEU A 52 18.43 -2.14 -22.31
C LEU A 52 17.44 -3.28 -22.63
N SER A 53 17.16 -4.10 -21.65
CA SER A 53 16.21 -5.23 -21.78
C SER A 53 14.75 -4.79 -21.84
N THR A 54 14.47 -3.51 -21.58
CA THR A 54 13.12 -2.94 -21.58
C THR A 54 12.96 -2.00 -22.76
N ARG A 55 11.87 -2.15 -23.50
CA ARG A 55 11.48 -1.18 -24.55
C ARG A 55 10.85 0.04 -23.90
N GLU A 56 11.00 1.19 -24.55
CA GLU A 56 10.25 2.39 -24.21
C GLU A 56 8.77 2.17 -24.53
N GLU A 57 7.97 1.89 -23.51
CA GLU A 57 6.51 1.70 -23.65
C GLU A 57 5.73 2.98 -23.31
N SER A 58 6.36 3.90 -22.56
CA SER A 58 5.75 5.14 -22.13
C SER A 58 6.82 6.19 -21.81
N ARG A 59 6.42 7.43 -21.55
CA ARG A 59 7.30 8.50 -21.06
C ARG A 59 8.18 8.08 -19.87
N MET A 60 7.78 7.07 -19.13
CA MET A 60 8.48 6.58 -17.92
C MET A 60 9.43 5.42 -18.21
N TRP A 61 9.57 4.94 -19.43
CA TRP A 61 10.47 3.84 -19.88
C TRP A 61 10.27 2.49 -19.19
N PHE A 62 9.75 2.48 -17.96
CA PHE A 62 9.62 1.26 -17.16
C PHE A 62 8.16 0.96 -16.85
N ALA A 63 7.75 -0.28 -17.07
CA ALA A 63 6.46 -0.74 -16.62
C ALA A 63 6.34 -0.59 -15.08
N PRO A 64 5.21 -0.16 -14.55
CA PRO A 64 5.01 0.06 -13.10
C PRO A 64 5.40 -1.14 -12.22
N ARG A 65 5.25 -2.37 -12.74
CA ARG A 65 5.66 -3.60 -12.06
C ARG A 65 7.17 -3.66 -11.74
N LEU A 66 8.01 -3.04 -12.57
CA LEU A 66 9.47 -3.00 -12.36
C LEU A 66 9.88 -1.98 -11.31
N LEU A 67 9.04 -0.97 -11.07
CA LEU A 67 9.23 0.05 -10.03
C LEU A 67 8.74 -0.41 -8.67
N ALA A 68 7.84 -1.41 -8.61
CA ALA A 68 7.24 -1.95 -7.39
C ALA A 68 8.23 -2.80 -6.57
N THR A 69 9.31 -2.18 -6.09
CA THR A 69 10.29 -2.84 -5.23
C THR A 69 9.73 -3.10 -3.83
N GLU A 70 10.31 -4.06 -3.11
CA GLU A 70 9.94 -4.33 -1.71
C GLU A 70 10.17 -3.10 -0.82
N ALA A 71 11.26 -2.35 -1.06
CA ALA A 71 11.58 -1.13 -0.34
C ALA A 71 10.47 -0.06 -0.54
N LEU A 72 9.98 0.11 -1.76
CA LEU A 72 8.86 1.00 -2.05
C LEU A 72 7.58 0.55 -1.34
N ARG A 73 7.24 -0.74 -1.39
CA ARG A 73 6.06 -1.28 -0.69
C ARG A 73 6.13 -1.04 0.82
N ARG A 74 7.30 -1.19 1.42
CA ARG A 74 7.51 -0.91 2.85
C ARG A 74 7.24 0.56 3.17
N ILE A 75 7.76 1.50 2.38
CA ILE A 75 7.51 2.94 2.61
C ILE A 75 6.03 3.26 2.49
N ILE A 76 5.36 2.79 1.45
CA ILE A 76 3.91 2.97 1.28
C ILE A 76 3.14 2.39 2.48
N HIS A 77 3.53 1.21 2.95
CA HIS A 77 2.91 0.60 4.13
C HIS A 77 3.07 1.43 5.40
N TYR A 78 4.25 1.99 5.65
CA TYR A 78 4.49 2.87 6.80
C TYR A 78 3.77 4.22 6.69
N ASN A 79 3.50 4.68 5.47
CA ASN A 79 2.81 5.95 5.23
C ASN A 79 1.27 5.83 5.29
N ARG A 80 0.73 4.63 5.49
CA ARG A 80 -0.72 4.44 5.67
C ARG A 80 -1.21 5.21 6.88
N SER A 81 -2.36 5.85 6.74
CA SER A 81 -3.03 6.47 7.87
C SER A 81 -3.45 5.40 8.90
N LYS A 82 -3.57 5.80 10.18
CA LYS A 82 -4.09 4.91 11.21
C LYS A 82 -5.47 4.35 10.86
N ALA A 83 -6.33 5.19 10.27
CA ALA A 83 -7.65 4.77 9.80
C ALA A 83 -7.57 3.70 8.72
N GLU A 84 -6.68 3.86 7.72
CA GLU A 84 -6.48 2.86 6.66
C GLU A 84 -5.98 1.53 7.20
N ALA A 85 -5.00 1.56 8.11
CA ALA A 85 -4.48 0.36 8.74
C ALA A 85 -5.57 -0.39 9.54
N GLU A 86 -6.42 0.36 10.25
CA GLU A 86 -7.51 -0.21 11.03
C GLU A 86 -8.64 -0.75 10.14
N ILE A 87 -8.97 -0.09 9.02
CA ILE A 87 -9.93 -0.63 8.04
C ILE A 87 -9.47 -2.00 7.53
N ILE A 88 -8.18 -2.15 7.23
CA ILE A 88 -7.62 -3.45 6.81
C ILE A 88 -7.75 -4.49 7.90
N ALA A 89 -7.47 -4.13 9.16
CA ALA A 89 -7.60 -5.04 10.29
C ALA A 89 -9.06 -5.48 10.49
N ILE A 90 -10.01 -4.54 10.49
CA ILE A 90 -11.45 -4.80 10.61
C ILE A 90 -11.93 -5.76 9.52
N ILE A 91 -11.56 -5.50 8.25
CA ILE A 91 -11.96 -6.35 7.14
C ILE A 91 -11.41 -7.77 7.31
N ARG A 92 -10.14 -7.88 7.70
CA ARG A 92 -9.50 -9.19 7.93
C ARG A 92 -10.18 -9.94 9.06
N ASP A 93 -10.41 -9.28 10.20
CA ASP A 93 -11.06 -9.89 11.37
C ASP A 93 -12.45 -10.44 11.00
N ILE A 94 -13.25 -9.70 10.23
CA ILE A 94 -14.57 -10.14 9.77
C ILE A 94 -14.46 -11.31 8.80
N MET A 95 -13.57 -11.21 7.80
CA MET A 95 -13.41 -12.28 6.80
C MET A 95 -12.89 -13.57 7.43
N ASP A 96 -11.98 -13.48 8.40
CA ASP A 96 -11.43 -14.64 9.09
C ASP A 96 -12.46 -15.26 10.05
N ALA A 97 -13.20 -14.46 10.81
CA ALA A 97 -14.22 -14.95 11.75
C ALA A 97 -15.38 -15.65 11.05
N GLU A 98 -15.81 -15.14 9.90
CA GLU A 98 -16.96 -15.64 9.15
C GLU A 98 -16.60 -16.57 7.98
N GLY A 99 -15.29 -16.80 7.74
CA GLY A 99 -14.82 -17.62 6.63
C GLY A 99 -15.16 -17.08 5.25
N LEU A 100 -15.14 -15.75 5.07
CA LEU A 100 -15.57 -15.09 3.84
C LEU A 100 -14.42 -14.97 2.85
N GLU A 101 -14.67 -15.32 1.58
CA GLU A 101 -13.80 -15.01 0.44
C GLU A 101 -14.04 -13.59 -0.08
N GLN A 102 -15.23 -13.03 0.17
CA GLN A 102 -15.63 -11.71 -0.24
C GLN A 102 -16.43 -11.02 0.87
N TYR A 103 -16.08 -9.77 1.17
CA TYR A 103 -16.78 -8.95 2.15
C TYR A 103 -17.35 -7.68 1.50
N ARG A 104 -18.61 -7.39 1.83
CA ARG A 104 -19.33 -6.20 1.38
C ARG A 104 -19.69 -5.33 2.57
N PHE A 105 -19.45 -4.05 2.46
CA PHE A 105 -19.74 -3.08 3.52
C PHE A 105 -20.06 -1.70 2.93
N ASP A 106 -20.79 -0.89 3.67
CA ASP A 106 -20.95 0.52 3.36
C ASP A 106 -20.03 1.40 4.22
N ILE A 107 -19.94 2.68 3.87
CA ILE A 107 -19.06 3.62 4.58
C ILE A 107 -19.54 3.84 6.01
N SER A 108 -20.84 3.88 6.26
CA SER A 108 -21.39 4.14 7.59
C SER A 108 -21.05 3.03 8.57
N ASP A 109 -21.16 1.77 8.12
CA ASP A 109 -20.78 0.63 8.95
C ASP A 109 -19.27 0.65 9.26
N MET A 110 -18.43 1.00 8.28
CA MET A 110 -16.98 1.10 8.49
C MET A 110 -16.62 2.24 9.45
N VAL A 111 -17.24 3.41 9.33
CA VAL A 111 -17.02 4.54 10.25
C VAL A 111 -17.39 4.15 11.68
N ASN A 112 -18.54 3.48 11.88
CA ASN A 112 -18.96 3.01 13.20
C ASN A 112 -17.97 2.00 13.79
N MET A 113 -17.47 1.07 12.99
CA MET A 113 -16.46 0.10 13.45
C MET A 113 -15.12 0.75 13.79
N LEU A 114 -14.69 1.75 13.03
CA LEU A 114 -13.51 2.55 13.35
C LEU A 114 -13.66 3.29 14.69
N GLU A 115 -14.84 3.85 14.94
CA GLU A 115 -15.14 4.54 16.22
C GLU A 115 -15.07 3.58 17.41
N ILE A 116 -15.61 2.37 17.26
CA ILE A 116 -15.50 1.30 18.27
C ILE A 116 -14.05 0.94 18.56
N ARG A 117 -13.20 0.94 17.53
CA ARG A 117 -11.74 0.72 17.65
C ARG A 117 -10.96 1.96 18.12
N GLY A 118 -11.66 3.05 18.50
CA GLY A 118 -11.06 4.28 19.01
C GLY A 118 -10.42 5.16 17.93
N ILE A 119 -10.70 4.92 16.67
CA ILE A 119 -10.22 5.71 15.54
C ILE A 119 -11.33 6.66 15.08
N ARG A 120 -11.17 7.94 15.35
CA ARG A 120 -12.07 8.96 14.82
C ARG A 120 -11.82 9.14 13.32
N SER A 121 -12.84 8.89 12.53
CA SER A 121 -12.80 9.09 11.09
C SER A 121 -14.20 9.48 10.60
N ASP A 122 -14.25 10.26 9.54
CA ASP A 122 -15.51 10.69 8.92
C ASP A 122 -15.76 9.97 7.59
N HIS A 123 -16.99 10.06 7.08
CA HIS A 123 -17.39 9.45 5.80
C HIS A 123 -16.53 9.91 4.62
N PRO A 124 -16.19 11.22 4.45
CA PRO A 124 -15.30 11.67 3.38
C PRO A 124 -13.91 11.04 3.44
N SER A 125 -13.31 10.95 4.63
CA SER A 125 -11.99 10.36 4.83
C SER A 125 -11.97 8.87 4.51
N VAL A 126 -12.95 8.10 4.99
CA VAL A 126 -13.08 6.67 4.65
C VAL A 126 -13.31 6.50 3.15
N ARG A 127 -14.21 7.31 2.55
CA ARG A 127 -14.45 7.27 1.10
C ARG A 127 -13.16 7.50 0.32
N ARG A 128 -12.37 8.51 0.68
CA ARG A 128 -11.10 8.81 0.02
C ARG A 128 -10.15 7.62 0.08
N ILE A 129 -9.99 6.97 1.23
CA ILE A 129 -9.16 5.76 1.36
C ILE A 129 -9.63 4.69 0.37
N LEU A 130 -10.93 4.39 0.35
CA LEU A 130 -11.47 3.33 -0.49
C LEU A 130 -11.36 3.64 -1.98
N THR A 131 -11.65 4.90 -2.39
CA THR A 131 -11.70 5.26 -3.81
C THR A 131 -10.34 5.69 -4.38
N GLU A 132 -9.53 6.43 -3.63
CA GLU A 132 -8.26 6.97 -4.13
C GLU A 132 -7.10 6.00 -3.86
N ASN A 133 -6.97 5.47 -2.61
CA ASN A 133 -5.87 4.59 -2.28
C ASN A 133 -6.09 3.16 -2.80
N TRP A 134 -7.32 2.64 -2.64
CA TRP A 134 -7.64 1.25 -3.00
C TRP A 134 -8.30 1.10 -4.36
N ARG A 135 -8.67 2.21 -5.02
CA ARG A 135 -9.32 2.20 -6.33
C ARG A 135 -10.62 1.40 -6.38
N LEU A 136 -11.30 1.25 -5.25
CA LEU A 136 -12.59 0.57 -5.18
C LEU A 136 -13.70 1.50 -5.67
N LEU A 137 -14.58 0.95 -6.49
CA LEU A 137 -15.79 1.65 -6.93
C LEU A 137 -16.97 1.14 -6.13
N PRO A 138 -17.85 2.04 -5.63
CA PRO A 138 -19.06 1.61 -4.94
C PRO A 138 -20.03 0.95 -5.92
N ALA A 139 -20.55 -0.20 -5.53
CA ALA A 139 -21.63 -0.85 -6.28
C ALA A 139 -22.96 -0.06 -6.15
N PRO A 140 -23.89 -0.23 -7.11
CA PRO A 140 -25.27 0.24 -6.94
C PRO A 140 -25.88 -0.26 -5.63
N PRO A 141 -26.97 0.36 -5.13
CA PRO A 141 -27.64 -0.11 -3.92
C PRO A 141 -27.92 -1.61 -4.00
N THR A 142 -27.32 -2.35 -3.08
CA THR A 142 -27.33 -3.82 -3.06
C THR A 142 -27.72 -4.28 -1.65
N TYR A 143 -28.50 -5.34 -1.57
CA TYR A 143 -28.81 -6.00 -0.30
C TYR A 143 -27.59 -6.82 0.14
N TYR A 144 -27.13 -6.61 1.38
CA TYR A 144 -25.95 -7.28 1.93
C TYR A 144 -26.07 -7.55 3.42
N THR A 145 -25.35 -8.56 3.89
CA THR A 145 -25.25 -8.90 5.30
C THR A 145 -24.27 -7.94 5.98
N ARG A 146 -24.72 -7.32 7.07
CA ARG A 146 -23.90 -6.42 7.87
C ARG A 146 -23.17 -7.20 8.96
N TYR A 147 -22.00 -6.68 9.29
CA TYR A 147 -21.22 -7.13 10.43
C TYR A 147 -20.84 -5.92 11.29
N ALA A 148 -20.71 -6.14 12.58
CA ALA A 148 -20.19 -5.17 13.53
C ALA A 148 -19.08 -5.81 14.35
N ILE A 149 -18.22 -4.98 14.91
CA ILE A 149 -17.19 -5.41 15.87
C ILE A 149 -17.56 -4.84 17.22
N THR A 150 -17.50 -5.66 18.26
CA THR A 150 -17.67 -5.20 19.64
C THR A 150 -16.42 -4.54 20.18
N TYR A 151 -16.53 -3.87 21.32
CA TYR A 151 -15.36 -3.34 22.06
C TYR A 151 -14.36 -4.42 22.46
N ASN A 152 -14.80 -5.67 22.61
CA ASN A 152 -13.95 -6.82 22.92
C ASN A 152 -13.32 -7.44 21.65
N GLY A 153 -13.60 -6.90 20.46
CA GLY A 153 -13.09 -7.40 19.20
C GLY A 153 -13.87 -8.56 18.58
N GLU A 154 -15.00 -8.96 19.16
CA GLU A 154 -15.85 -10.01 18.62
C GLU A 154 -16.62 -9.51 17.40
N VAL A 155 -16.70 -10.33 16.35
CA VAL A 155 -17.49 -10.07 15.16
C VAL A 155 -18.91 -10.52 15.39
N ILE A 156 -19.88 -9.64 15.13
CA ILE A 156 -21.31 -9.92 15.26
C ILE A 156 -22.01 -9.68 13.93
N ARG A 157 -22.75 -10.68 13.47
CA ARG A 157 -23.65 -10.54 12.33
C ARG A 157 -24.88 -9.72 12.71
N GLN A 158 -25.16 -8.69 11.91
CA GLN A 158 -26.31 -7.82 12.08
C GLN A 158 -27.37 -8.04 11.00
N GLU A 159 -28.52 -7.37 11.15
CA GLU A 159 -29.56 -7.37 10.13
C GLU A 159 -29.04 -6.80 8.82
N SER A 160 -29.40 -7.49 7.74
CA SER A 160 -29.05 -7.08 6.40
C SER A 160 -29.79 -5.82 5.99
N LYS A 161 -29.15 -4.97 5.17
CA LYS A 161 -29.77 -3.75 4.64
C LYS A 161 -29.41 -3.55 3.16
N THR A 162 -30.10 -2.62 2.53
CA THR A 162 -29.77 -2.18 1.17
C THR A 162 -29.02 -0.85 1.23
N ALA A 163 -27.80 -0.81 0.68
CA ALA A 163 -27.00 0.40 0.56
C ALA A 163 -26.02 0.31 -0.61
N ARG A 164 -25.33 1.42 -0.92
CA ARG A 164 -24.15 1.40 -1.79
C ARG A 164 -23.00 0.77 -1.04
N VAL A 165 -22.48 -0.33 -1.55
CA VAL A 165 -21.45 -1.12 -0.90
C VAL A 165 -20.14 -1.09 -1.66
N TYR A 166 -19.05 -1.21 -0.92
CA TYR A 166 -17.74 -1.56 -1.41
C TYR A 166 -17.53 -3.05 -1.22
N THR A 167 -16.79 -3.65 -2.13
CA THR A 167 -16.52 -5.09 -2.11
C THR A 167 -15.01 -5.32 -2.07
N VAL A 168 -14.56 -6.15 -1.15
CA VAL A 168 -13.18 -6.63 -1.08
C VAL A 168 -13.15 -8.14 -1.16
N THR A 169 -12.10 -8.67 -1.78
CA THR A 169 -11.83 -10.10 -1.91
C THR A 169 -10.50 -10.43 -1.25
N ARG A 170 -10.38 -11.64 -0.79
CA ARG A 170 -9.17 -12.16 -0.13
C ARG A 170 -7.97 -12.24 -1.07
#